data_d6d3ce91684faa44b1d2f595f5884ea8
#
_entry.id   d6d3ce91684faa44b1d2f595f5884ea8
#
_cell.length_a   1.000
_cell.length_b   1.000
_cell.length_c   1.000
_cell.angle_alpha   90.00
_cell.angle_beta   90.00
_cell.angle_gamma   90.00
#
_symmetry.space_group_name_H-M   'P 1'
#
loop_
_entity.id
_entity.type
_entity.pdbx_description
1 polymer ?
#
loop_
_entity_poly.entity_id
_entity_poly.type
_entity_poly.pdbx_seq_one_letter_code
_entity_poly.pdbx_strand_id
1 'polypeptide(L)'
;MVENWDKMAKGLHRMANFLKGQGIYDEHRLPTNAVLAVIAALYAYIPDSGDKMGQDELLLKKYLWYAFFTERYENSAASHAFVDFNALKRIITGECKQDGSNYGIEDVPIFSEQSLAEVEELITAEWPKRATIRGRGVLAVACRLEAHDFASGDQLTPDNIKGRHYHHIYPDALLKEAGINSFLAMNCALIDDKTNWDIGRKDPKQYLMDRYKWTSETIVSERLQSHLIPIKELETGGYENLSDPEKNMKLAADFRAFICRRAELVFKAVKLLAEGRQLNASEICREQT
;
A
#
# COMPACT_ATOMS: atom_id res chain seq x y z
N MET A 1 31.17 -22.08 7.92
CA MET A 1 30.00 -21.54 8.69
C MET A 1 30.13 -20.05 8.95
N VAL A 2 31.28 -19.55 9.43
CA VAL A 2 31.54 -18.11 9.69
C VAL A 2 31.39 -17.25 8.42
N GLU A 3 31.96 -17.67 7.30
CA GLU A 3 31.94 -16.92 6.02
C GLU A 3 30.54 -16.72 5.44
N ASN A 4 29.62 -17.67 5.66
CA ASN A 4 28.21 -17.53 5.27
C ASN A 4 27.41 -16.64 6.23
N TRP A 5 27.86 -16.51 7.49
CA TRP A 5 27.22 -15.66 8.48
C TRP A 5 27.32 -14.18 8.11
N ASP A 6 28.50 -13.72 7.74
CA ASP A 6 28.75 -12.33 7.34
C ASP A 6 27.95 -11.98 6.08
N LYS A 7 27.89 -12.88 5.10
CA LYS A 7 27.07 -12.70 3.90
C LYS A 7 25.58 -12.60 4.23
N MET A 8 25.10 -13.45 5.13
CA MET A 8 23.70 -13.43 5.58
C MET A 8 23.38 -12.14 6.34
N ALA A 9 24.23 -11.73 7.28
CA ALA A 9 24.05 -10.50 8.03
C ALA A 9 24.01 -9.27 7.11
N LYS A 10 24.91 -9.20 6.13
CA LYS A 10 24.92 -8.15 5.11
C LYS A 10 23.65 -8.16 4.27
N GLY A 11 23.18 -9.33 3.83
CA GLY A 11 21.95 -9.48 3.06
C GLY A 11 20.72 -9.00 3.83
N LEU A 12 20.61 -9.38 5.11
CA LEU A 12 19.54 -8.92 6.00
C LEU A 12 19.56 -7.39 6.20
N HIS A 13 20.73 -6.81 6.40
CA HIS A 13 20.88 -5.37 6.54
C HIS A 13 20.45 -4.62 5.27
N ARG A 14 20.90 -5.07 4.09
CA ARG A 14 20.53 -4.49 2.79
C ARG A 14 19.03 -4.63 2.53
N MET A 15 18.44 -5.80 2.83
CA MET A 15 16.99 -6.01 2.74
C MET A 15 16.23 -5.02 3.61
N ALA A 16 16.64 -4.82 4.87
CA ALA A 16 15.96 -3.88 5.78
C ALA A 16 15.98 -2.45 5.23
N ASN A 17 17.13 -2.00 4.72
CA ASN A 17 17.26 -0.67 4.10
C ASN A 17 16.41 -0.56 2.82
N PHE A 18 16.39 -1.58 1.99
CA PHE A 18 15.55 -1.64 0.80
C PHE A 18 14.06 -1.52 1.16
N LEU A 19 13.60 -2.33 2.12
CA LEU A 19 12.19 -2.30 2.57
C LEU A 19 11.82 -0.94 3.15
N LYS A 20 12.69 -0.34 3.95
CA LYS A 20 12.51 1.02 4.47
C LYS A 20 12.34 2.03 3.33
N GLY A 21 13.15 1.93 2.27
CA GLY A 21 13.02 2.76 1.07
C GLY A 21 11.74 2.50 0.25
N GLN A 22 11.05 1.38 0.49
CA GLN A 22 9.74 1.07 -0.10
C GLN A 22 8.56 1.40 0.81
N GLY A 23 8.77 2.09 1.94
CA GLY A 23 7.71 2.46 2.88
C GLY A 23 7.30 1.32 3.83
N ILE A 24 8.09 0.25 3.91
CA ILE A 24 7.86 -0.87 4.85
C ILE A 24 8.73 -0.65 6.08
N TYR A 25 8.10 -0.21 7.17
CA TYR A 25 8.82 0.25 8.36
C TYR A 25 8.80 -0.74 9.53
N ASP A 26 7.83 -1.67 9.56
CA ASP A 26 7.70 -2.67 10.60
C ASP A 26 7.03 -3.97 10.09
N GLU A 27 7.15 -5.03 10.90
CA GLU A 27 6.56 -6.35 10.60
C GLU A 27 5.03 -6.38 10.70
N HIS A 28 4.43 -5.52 11.53
CA HIS A 28 2.99 -5.52 11.76
C HIS A 28 2.21 -5.01 10.53
N ARG A 29 2.85 -4.19 9.71
CA ARG A 29 2.27 -3.63 8.48
C ARG A 29 2.84 -4.26 7.21
N LEU A 30 3.80 -5.17 7.36
CA LEU A 30 4.33 -5.94 6.23
C LEU A 30 3.22 -6.83 5.64
N PRO A 31 2.89 -6.70 4.35
CA PRO A 31 1.84 -7.50 3.72
C PRO A 31 2.09 -9.00 3.79
N THR A 32 3.29 -9.45 3.45
CA THR A 32 3.70 -10.85 3.59
C THR A 32 5.18 -10.95 3.98
N ASN A 33 5.50 -11.87 4.88
CA ASN A 33 6.88 -12.15 5.29
C ASN A 33 7.62 -13.06 4.28
N ALA A 34 6.94 -13.64 3.31
CA ALA A 34 7.54 -14.48 2.27
C ALA A 34 8.67 -13.76 1.51
N VAL A 35 8.54 -12.44 1.32
CA VAL A 35 9.53 -11.62 0.60
C VAL A 35 10.85 -11.45 1.36
N LEU A 36 10.88 -11.58 2.68
CA LEU A 36 12.05 -11.27 3.51
C LEU A 36 13.23 -12.18 3.16
N ALA A 37 13.02 -13.50 3.20
CA ALA A 37 14.06 -14.48 2.91
C ALA A 37 14.54 -14.37 1.45
N VAL A 38 13.63 -14.15 0.51
CA VAL A 38 13.93 -14.00 -0.91
C VAL A 38 14.84 -12.79 -1.15
N ILE A 39 14.43 -11.62 -0.67
CA ILE A 39 15.18 -10.36 -0.89
C ILE A 39 16.53 -10.42 -0.17
N ALA A 40 16.59 -10.87 1.08
CA ALA A 40 17.83 -11.00 1.83
C ALA A 40 18.83 -11.92 1.14
N ALA A 41 18.37 -13.09 0.65
CA ALA A 41 19.22 -14.03 -0.05
C ALA A 41 19.70 -13.52 -1.42
N LEU A 42 18.85 -12.79 -2.17
CA LEU A 42 19.22 -12.21 -3.45
C LEU A 42 20.31 -11.13 -3.32
N TYR A 43 20.36 -10.41 -2.20
CA TYR A 43 21.43 -9.44 -1.96
C TYR A 43 22.83 -10.05 -1.84
N ALA A 44 22.95 -11.37 -1.70
CA ALA A 44 24.24 -12.06 -1.80
C ALA A 44 24.84 -12.04 -3.23
N TYR A 45 24.00 -11.79 -4.24
CA TYR A 45 24.35 -11.79 -5.66
C TYR A 45 24.34 -10.40 -6.29
N ILE A 46 23.73 -9.41 -5.62
CA ILE A 46 23.62 -8.03 -6.08
C ILE A 46 24.85 -7.24 -5.63
N PRO A 47 25.57 -6.55 -6.53
CA PRO A 47 26.73 -5.74 -6.17
C PRO A 47 26.35 -4.60 -5.22
N ASP A 48 27.35 -3.98 -4.57
CA ASP A 48 27.12 -2.93 -3.57
C ASP A 48 26.93 -1.54 -4.20
N SER A 49 27.22 -1.37 -5.48
CA SER A 49 27.13 -0.09 -6.18
C SER A 49 27.10 -0.28 -7.71
N GLY A 50 26.83 0.82 -8.41
CA GLY A 50 26.86 0.89 -9.87
C GLY A 50 25.54 0.53 -10.55
N ASP A 51 25.54 0.61 -11.89
CA ASP A 51 24.32 0.44 -12.70
C ASP A 51 23.66 -0.93 -12.52
N LYS A 52 24.47 -1.98 -12.37
CA LYS A 52 23.98 -3.34 -12.14
C LYS A 52 23.18 -3.43 -10.84
N MET A 53 23.65 -2.79 -9.74
CA MET A 53 22.90 -2.72 -8.50
C MET A 53 21.54 -2.05 -8.72
N GLY A 54 21.51 -0.92 -9.44
CA GLY A 54 20.27 -0.20 -9.73
C GLY A 54 19.27 -1.03 -10.52
N GLN A 55 19.74 -1.78 -11.53
CA GLN A 55 18.91 -2.69 -12.33
C GLN A 55 18.35 -3.84 -11.49
N ASP A 56 19.20 -4.46 -10.67
CA ASP A 56 18.79 -5.57 -9.81
C ASP A 56 17.79 -5.11 -8.72
N GLU A 57 18.00 -3.93 -8.12
CA GLU A 57 17.05 -3.35 -7.17
C GLU A 57 15.73 -2.95 -7.83
N LEU A 58 15.75 -2.56 -9.10
CA LEU A 58 14.51 -2.34 -9.86
C LEU A 58 13.70 -3.64 -10.00
N LEU A 59 14.36 -4.76 -10.27
CA LEU A 59 13.74 -6.08 -10.31
C LEU A 59 13.17 -6.46 -8.94
N LEU A 60 13.91 -6.21 -7.84
CA LEU A 60 13.41 -6.44 -6.48
C LEU A 60 12.19 -5.57 -6.14
N LYS A 61 12.14 -4.31 -6.61
CA LYS A 61 10.97 -3.43 -6.43
C LYS A 61 9.74 -4.03 -7.12
N LYS A 62 9.87 -4.42 -8.38
CA LYS A 62 8.78 -5.09 -9.12
C LYS A 62 8.31 -6.35 -8.39
N TYR A 63 9.25 -7.21 -7.98
CA TYR A 63 8.95 -8.42 -7.23
C TYR A 63 8.17 -8.13 -5.94
N LEU A 64 8.62 -7.15 -5.14
CA LEU A 64 7.98 -6.76 -3.88
C LEU A 64 6.52 -6.35 -4.07
N TRP A 65 6.25 -5.48 -5.05
CA TRP A 65 4.90 -4.96 -5.27
C TRP A 65 3.98 -6.01 -5.91
N TYR A 66 4.48 -6.91 -6.74
CA TYR A 66 3.73 -8.10 -7.17
C TYR A 66 3.40 -9.01 -5.99
N ALA A 67 4.33 -9.24 -5.06
CA ALA A 67 4.09 -10.05 -3.87
C ALA A 67 2.99 -9.49 -2.95
N PHE A 68 2.77 -8.17 -2.97
CA PHE A 68 1.76 -7.50 -2.17
C PHE A 68 0.38 -7.43 -2.83
N PHE A 69 0.32 -7.56 -4.16
CA PHE A 69 -0.91 -7.36 -4.92
C PHE A 69 -1.27 -8.51 -5.87
N THR A 70 -0.72 -9.70 -5.63
CA THR A 70 -1.12 -10.96 -6.26
C THR A 70 -1.52 -11.97 -5.19
N GLU A 71 -2.09 -13.12 -5.59
CA GLU A 71 -2.43 -14.21 -4.68
C GLU A 71 -1.27 -15.20 -4.45
N ARG A 72 -0.08 -14.91 -5.02
CA ARG A 72 1.08 -15.82 -5.03
C ARG A 72 1.45 -16.39 -3.67
N TYR A 73 1.32 -15.58 -2.62
CA TYR A 73 1.76 -15.93 -1.27
C TYR A 73 0.61 -16.15 -0.28
N GLU A 74 -0.63 -16.24 -0.74
CA GLU A 74 -1.76 -16.59 0.11
C GLU A 74 -1.73 -18.07 0.54
N ASN A 75 -1.25 -18.93 -0.36
CA ASN A 75 -1.10 -20.37 -0.10
C ASN A 75 0.31 -20.83 -0.46
N SER A 76 0.83 -21.84 0.26
CA SER A 76 2.15 -22.46 -0.02
C SER A 76 3.30 -21.43 -0.15
N ALA A 77 3.24 -20.35 0.62
CA ALA A 77 4.13 -19.20 0.50
C ALA A 77 5.62 -19.58 0.49
N ALA A 78 6.06 -20.52 1.32
CA ALA A 78 7.46 -20.92 1.39
C ALA A 78 7.94 -21.61 0.09
N SER A 79 7.11 -22.49 -0.49
CA SER A 79 7.43 -23.17 -1.75
C SER A 79 7.47 -22.18 -2.93
N HIS A 80 6.49 -21.31 -2.99
CA HIS A 80 6.45 -20.26 -4.02
C HIS A 80 7.63 -19.29 -3.89
N ALA A 81 7.98 -18.87 -2.67
CA ALA A 81 9.13 -18.01 -2.42
C ALA A 81 10.45 -18.66 -2.87
N PHE A 82 10.62 -19.96 -2.65
CA PHE A 82 11.81 -20.70 -3.11
C PHE A 82 11.89 -20.76 -4.63
N VAL A 83 10.78 -21.00 -5.32
CA VAL A 83 10.73 -21.01 -6.79
C VAL A 83 11.06 -19.64 -7.35
N ASP A 84 10.41 -18.60 -6.84
CA ASP A 84 10.61 -17.21 -7.28
C ASP A 84 12.05 -16.73 -6.98
N PHE A 85 12.63 -17.10 -5.82
CA PHE A 85 14.03 -16.85 -5.51
C PHE A 85 14.97 -17.42 -6.58
N ASN A 86 14.80 -18.69 -6.95
CA ASN A 86 15.66 -19.34 -7.93
C ASN A 86 15.55 -18.69 -9.32
N ALA A 87 14.34 -18.32 -9.74
CA ALA A 87 14.11 -17.64 -11.01
C ALA A 87 14.74 -16.23 -11.02
N LEU A 88 14.51 -15.43 -9.97
CA LEU A 88 15.11 -14.09 -9.83
C LEU A 88 16.63 -14.15 -9.76
N LYS A 89 17.19 -15.13 -9.05
CA LYS A 89 18.63 -15.33 -8.96
C LYS A 89 19.27 -15.56 -10.33
N ARG A 90 18.65 -16.36 -11.21
CA ARG A 90 19.15 -16.61 -12.57
C ARG A 90 19.27 -15.32 -13.39
N ILE A 91 18.27 -14.44 -13.27
CA ILE A 91 18.29 -13.13 -13.92
C ILE A 91 19.44 -12.27 -13.35
N ILE A 92 19.53 -12.16 -12.03
CA ILE A 92 20.53 -11.35 -11.34
C ILE A 92 21.97 -11.83 -11.65
N THR A 93 22.18 -13.15 -11.72
CA THR A 93 23.51 -13.73 -12.02
C THR A 93 23.83 -13.74 -13.50
N GLY A 94 22.89 -13.41 -14.40
CA GLY A 94 23.08 -13.48 -15.85
C GLY A 94 23.21 -14.92 -16.36
N GLU A 95 22.55 -15.88 -15.71
CA GLU A 95 22.54 -17.28 -16.17
C GLU A 95 21.79 -17.38 -17.51
N CYS A 96 22.30 -18.19 -18.43
CA CYS A 96 21.66 -18.43 -19.72
C CYS A 96 20.87 -19.75 -19.71
N LYS A 97 19.82 -19.79 -20.51
CA LYS A 97 19.04 -20.99 -20.81
C LYS A 97 19.85 -21.95 -21.70
N GLN A 98 19.36 -23.17 -21.87
CA GLN A 98 20.03 -24.19 -22.70
C GLN A 98 20.18 -23.78 -24.17
N ASP A 99 19.27 -22.94 -24.67
CA ASP A 99 19.31 -22.39 -26.03
C ASP A 99 20.20 -21.16 -26.17
N GLY A 100 20.89 -20.74 -25.11
CA GLY A 100 21.77 -19.58 -25.07
C GLY A 100 21.06 -18.24 -24.83
N SER A 101 19.73 -18.21 -24.74
CA SER A 101 18.99 -17.00 -24.37
C SER A 101 19.12 -16.69 -22.87
N ASN A 102 18.92 -15.43 -22.49
CA ASN A 102 18.92 -15.01 -21.09
C ASN A 102 17.57 -15.33 -20.42
N TYR A 103 17.61 -15.55 -19.10
CA TYR A 103 16.38 -15.53 -18.29
C TYR A 103 15.84 -14.12 -18.21
N GLY A 104 14.50 -13.97 -18.34
CA GLY A 104 13.77 -12.71 -18.25
C GLY A 104 12.69 -12.72 -17.16
N ILE A 105 11.98 -11.61 -17.01
CA ILE A 105 10.90 -11.50 -16.03
C ILE A 105 9.74 -12.48 -16.32
N GLU A 106 9.55 -12.85 -17.56
CA GLU A 106 8.58 -13.86 -18.03
C GLU A 106 8.89 -15.27 -17.52
N ASP A 107 10.11 -15.52 -17.07
CA ASP A 107 10.53 -16.79 -16.49
C ASP A 107 10.33 -16.86 -14.98
N VAL A 108 9.88 -15.77 -14.36
CA VAL A 108 9.59 -15.70 -12.92
C VAL A 108 8.10 -15.90 -12.68
N PRO A 109 7.70 -16.98 -11.98
CA PRO A 109 6.28 -17.34 -11.86
C PRO A 109 5.38 -16.25 -11.27
N ILE A 110 5.89 -15.44 -10.34
CA ILE A 110 5.10 -14.33 -9.79
C ILE A 110 4.71 -13.29 -10.85
N PHE A 111 5.46 -13.14 -11.93
CA PHE A 111 5.15 -12.20 -13.01
C PHE A 111 4.37 -12.85 -14.16
N SER A 112 4.60 -14.15 -14.43
CA SER A 112 4.04 -14.84 -15.58
C SER A 112 2.75 -15.61 -15.29
N GLU A 113 2.56 -16.06 -14.03
CA GLU A 113 1.41 -16.88 -13.62
C GLU A 113 0.37 -16.09 -12.81
N GLN A 114 0.68 -14.84 -12.42
CA GLN A 114 -0.15 -14.04 -11.53
C GLN A 114 -0.51 -12.70 -12.18
N SER A 115 -1.77 -12.29 -12.03
CA SER A 115 -2.21 -10.93 -12.33
C SER A 115 -2.19 -10.07 -11.07
N LEU A 116 -1.91 -8.77 -11.23
CA LEU A 116 -2.12 -7.81 -10.15
C LEU A 116 -3.61 -7.71 -9.82
N ALA A 117 -3.92 -7.51 -8.55
CA ALA A 117 -5.28 -7.30 -8.09
C ALA A 117 -5.94 -6.15 -8.86
N GLU A 118 -7.12 -6.41 -9.41
CA GLU A 118 -7.93 -5.41 -10.11
C GLU A 118 -8.74 -4.54 -9.14
N VAL A 119 -9.40 -3.51 -9.66
CA VAL A 119 -10.17 -2.54 -8.85
C VAL A 119 -11.24 -3.24 -8.01
N GLU A 120 -11.95 -4.21 -8.56
CA GLU A 120 -13.01 -4.98 -7.90
C GLU A 120 -12.50 -5.72 -6.66
N GLU A 121 -11.29 -6.26 -6.74
CA GLU A 121 -10.64 -6.95 -5.64
C GLU A 121 -10.13 -5.98 -4.57
N LEU A 122 -9.69 -4.79 -4.97
CA LEU A 122 -9.30 -3.72 -4.05
C LEU A 122 -10.49 -3.16 -3.28
N ILE A 123 -11.66 -3.00 -3.91
CA ILE A 123 -12.91 -2.57 -3.26
C ILE A 123 -13.26 -3.47 -2.09
N THR A 124 -13.04 -4.77 -2.21
CA THR A 124 -13.37 -5.78 -1.20
C THR A 124 -12.22 -6.10 -0.25
N ALA A 125 -11.03 -5.50 -0.43
CA ALA A 125 -9.87 -5.75 0.41
C ALA A 125 -10.19 -5.47 1.89
N GLU A 126 -9.91 -6.45 2.73
CA GLU A 126 -10.26 -6.41 4.15
C GLU A 126 -9.41 -5.43 4.96
N TRP A 127 -9.90 -5.09 6.14
CA TRP A 127 -9.23 -4.22 7.09
C TRP A 127 -7.81 -4.69 7.41
N PRO A 128 -6.79 -3.81 7.34
CA PRO A 128 -5.39 -4.22 7.42
C PRO A 128 -4.99 -4.94 8.73
N LYS A 129 -5.71 -4.69 9.84
CA LYS A 129 -5.46 -5.42 11.10
C LYS A 129 -5.81 -6.91 11.02
N ARG A 130 -6.61 -7.34 10.04
CA ARG A 130 -6.93 -8.77 9.80
C ARG A 130 -5.75 -9.53 9.17
N ALA A 131 -4.64 -8.84 8.94
CA ALA A 131 -3.40 -9.39 8.42
C ALA A 131 -3.51 -10.03 7.02
N THR A 132 -4.47 -9.59 6.21
CA THR A 132 -4.54 -9.97 4.81
C THR A 132 -3.46 -9.26 4.01
N ILE A 133 -2.86 -9.94 3.05
CA ILE A 133 -1.76 -9.41 2.23
C ILE A 133 -2.21 -8.13 1.54
N ARG A 134 -3.33 -8.18 0.83
CA ARG A 134 -3.89 -7.05 0.06
C ARG A 134 -4.28 -5.88 0.94
N GLY A 135 -4.92 -6.13 2.09
CA GLY A 135 -5.30 -5.08 3.02
C GLY A 135 -4.10 -4.29 3.56
N ARG A 136 -3.02 -4.97 3.93
CA ARG A 136 -1.75 -4.34 4.33
C ARG A 136 -1.03 -3.70 3.15
N GLY A 137 -1.15 -4.27 1.94
CA GLY A 137 -0.62 -3.69 0.71
C GLY A 137 -1.13 -2.27 0.46
N VAL A 138 -2.42 -2.02 0.68
CA VAL A 138 -3.02 -0.68 0.55
C VAL A 138 -2.36 0.33 1.50
N LEU A 139 -2.08 -0.06 2.76
CA LEU A 139 -1.35 0.81 3.68
C LEU A 139 0.11 1.03 3.26
N ALA A 140 0.76 0.00 2.71
CA ALA A 140 2.11 0.11 2.20
C ALA A 140 2.22 1.15 1.06
N VAL A 141 1.19 1.27 0.20
CA VAL A 141 1.12 2.32 -0.82
C VAL A 141 1.10 3.71 -0.17
N ALA A 142 0.28 3.93 0.87
CA ALA A 142 0.25 5.21 1.59
C ALA A 142 1.59 5.51 2.29
N CYS A 143 2.22 4.51 2.92
CA CYS A 143 3.56 4.68 3.50
C CYS A 143 4.61 5.01 2.42
N ARG A 144 4.51 4.42 1.23
CA ARG A 144 5.41 4.69 0.09
C ARG A 144 5.24 6.10 -0.49
N LEU A 145 4.03 6.67 -0.35
CA LEU A 145 3.71 8.06 -0.68
C LEU A 145 4.06 9.03 0.46
N GLU A 146 4.64 8.52 1.55
CA GLU A 146 5.01 9.31 2.73
C GLU A 146 3.80 10.11 3.26
N ALA A 147 2.65 9.43 3.36
CA ALA A 147 1.37 10.04 3.67
C ALA A 147 1.41 10.91 4.94
N HIS A 148 0.68 12.02 4.91
CA HIS A 148 0.64 13.01 5.98
C HIS A 148 -0.58 12.85 6.88
N ASP A 149 -0.42 13.09 8.17
CA ASP A 149 -1.56 13.19 9.08
C ASP A 149 -2.53 14.29 8.64
N PHE A 150 -3.84 14.05 8.78
CA PHE A 150 -4.87 14.97 8.27
C PHE A 150 -4.89 16.33 8.98
N ALA A 151 -4.51 16.35 10.26
CA ALA A 151 -4.53 17.56 11.08
C ALA A 151 -3.14 18.15 11.30
N SER A 152 -2.20 17.38 11.85
CA SER A 152 -0.85 17.88 12.14
C SER A 152 -0.03 18.09 10.86
N GLY A 153 -0.27 17.29 9.83
CA GLY A 153 0.55 17.25 8.63
C GLY A 153 1.86 16.50 8.80
N ASP A 154 2.04 15.81 9.94
CA ASP A 154 3.24 14.99 10.18
C ASP A 154 3.29 13.83 9.22
N GLN A 155 4.40 13.71 8.52
CA GLN A 155 4.68 12.67 7.57
C GLN A 155 4.82 11.31 8.25
N LEU A 156 4.35 10.24 7.63
CA LEU A 156 4.61 8.87 8.08
C LEU A 156 6.10 8.53 7.93
N THR A 157 6.73 8.17 9.03
CA THR A 157 8.15 7.84 9.10
C THR A 157 8.38 6.56 9.91
N PRO A 158 9.56 5.92 9.78
CA PRO A 158 9.91 4.79 10.65
C PRO A 158 9.82 5.10 12.14
N ASP A 159 10.08 6.35 12.53
CA ASP A 159 10.15 6.77 13.93
C ASP A 159 8.75 6.94 14.54
N ASN A 160 7.75 7.34 13.76
CA ASN A 160 6.41 7.62 14.27
C ASN A 160 5.34 6.58 13.87
N ILE A 161 5.65 5.64 12.99
CA ILE A 161 4.67 4.68 12.47
C ILE A 161 4.02 3.82 13.56
N LYS A 162 4.73 3.52 14.64
CA LYS A 162 4.21 2.71 15.75
C LYS A 162 3.12 3.44 16.56
N GLY A 163 3.16 4.76 16.57
CA GLY A 163 2.15 5.61 17.23
C GLY A 163 0.94 5.93 16.32
N ARG A 164 0.92 5.45 15.09
CA ARG A 164 -0.20 5.73 14.18
C ARG A 164 -1.36 4.75 14.38
N HIS A 165 -2.56 5.29 14.34
CA HIS A 165 -3.81 4.55 14.46
C HIS A 165 -4.41 4.22 13.10
N TYR A 166 -5.03 3.05 13.01
CA TYR A 166 -5.85 2.65 11.87
C TYR A 166 -7.20 3.36 12.00
N HIS A 167 -7.35 4.43 11.24
CA HIS A 167 -8.53 5.30 11.28
C HIS A 167 -9.51 4.94 10.16
N HIS A 168 -10.81 4.94 10.50
CA HIS A 168 -11.89 4.83 9.52
C HIS A 168 -12.15 6.22 8.90
N ILE A 169 -11.90 6.38 7.61
CA ILE A 169 -12.09 7.65 6.87
C ILE A 169 -13.59 8.04 6.92
N TYR A 170 -14.47 7.09 6.60
CA TYR A 170 -15.89 7.17 6.97
C TYR A 170 -16.07 6.50 8.33
N PRO A 171 -16.48 7.21 9.37
CA PRO A 171 -16.53 6.70 10.73
C PRO A 171 -17.34 5.42 10.88
N ASP A 172 -16.79 4.45 11.60
CA ASP A 172 -17.44 3.15 11.85
C ASP A 172 -18.84 3.30 12.45
N ALA A 173 -19.01 4.20 13.42
CA ALA A 173 -20.28 4.42 14.05
C ALA A 173 -21.37 4.88 13.07
N LEU A 174 -21.03 5.75 12.11
CA LEU A 174 -21.94 6.25 11.08
C LEU A 174 -22.37 5.12 10.13
N LEU A 175 -21.42 4.33 9.65
CA LEU A 175 -21.69 3.22 8.71
C LEU A 175 -22.45 2.07 9.38
N LYS A 176 -22.12 1.76 10.65
CA LYS A 176 -22.75 0.70 11.43
C LYS A 176 -24.26 0.96 11.67
N GLU A 177 -24.64 2.21 11.93
CA GLU A 177 -26.04 2.60 12.06
C GLU A 177 -26.85 2.28 10.79
N ALA A 178 -26.23 2.36 9.63
CA ALA A 178 -26.83 2.03 8.33
C ALA A 178 -26.63 0.54 7.90
N GLY A 179 -26.03 -0.29 8.75
CA GLY A 179 -25.75 -1.70 8.44
C GLY A 179 -24.64 -1.91 7.39
N ILE A 180 -23.79 -0.90 7.18
CA ILE A 180 -22.73 -0.92 6.17
C ILE A 180 -21.40 -1.40 6.80
N ASN A 181 -20.69 -2.31 6.13
CA ASN A 181 -19.38 -2.77 6.58
C ASN A 181 -18.32 -1.68 6.41
N SER A 182 -17.81 -1.15 7.52
CA SER A 182 -16.75 -0.13 7.56
C SER A 182 -15.33 -0.71 7.45
N PHE A 183 -15.15 -2.01 7.70
CA PHE A 183 -13.84 -2.68 7.85
C PHE A 183 -13.25 -3.09 6.49
N LEU A 184 -13.09 -2.11 5.60
CA LEU A 184 -12.44 -2.25 4.31
C LEU A 184 -11.10 -1.49 4.30
N ALA A 185 -10.10 -2.02 3.58
CA ALA A 185 -8.80 -1.36 3.45
C ALA A 185 -8.92 0.03 2.80
N MET A 186 -9.83 0.17 1.84
CA MET A 186 -10.13 1.45 1.20
C MET A 186 -10.76 2.48 2.15
N ASN A 187 -11.27 2.06 3.32
CA ASN A 187 -11.75 2.97 4.37
C ASN A 187 -10.71 3.23 5.46
N CYS A 188 -9.46 2.80 5.28
CA CYS A 188 -8.40 2.90 6.29
C CYS A 188 -7.36 3.95 5.94
N ALA A 189 -6.98 4.78 6.91
CA ALA A 189 -5.80 5.64 6.87
C ALA A 189 -4.99 5.50 8.17
N LEU A 190 -3.69 5.81 8.12
CA LEU A 190 -2.82 5.87 9.29
C LEU A 190 -2.67 7.32 9.74
N ILE A 191 -3.24 7.68 10.87
CA ILE A 191 -3.18 9.02 11.45
C ILE A 191 -2.81 8.95 12.94
N ASP A 192 -2.49 10.09 13.56
CA ASP A 192 -2.21 10.12 15.00
C ASP A 192 -3.49 10.04 15.85
N ASP A 193 -3.32 9.77 17.14
CA ASP A 193 -4.40 9.68 18.12
C ASP A 193 -5.25 10.92 18.18
N LYS A 194 -4.62 12.08 18.26
CA LYS A 194 -5.31 13.35 18.44
C LYS A 194 -6.19 13.65 17.23
N THR A 195 -5.66 13.45 16.02
CA THR A 195 -6.46 13.60 14.78
C THR A 195 -7.63 12.64 14.75
N ASN A 196 -7.42 11.38 15.16
CA ASN A 196 -8.48 10.38 15.24
C ASN A 196 -9.60 10.78 16.22
N TRP A 197 -9.24 11.32 17.38
CA TRP A 197 -10.22 11.79 18.38
C TRP A 197 -10.99 13.02 17.93
N ASP A 198 -10.32 13.96 17.28
CA ASP A 198 -10.94 15.21 16.77
C ASP A 198 -11.97 14.93 15.68
N ILE A 199 -11.76 13.91 14.84
CA ILE A 199 -12.73 13.48 13.82
C ILE A 199 -13.93 12.79 14.50
N GLY A 200 -13.68 11.84 15.38
CA GLY A 200 -14.71 11.16 16.17
C GLY A 200 -15.80 10.53 15.31
N ARG A 201 -17.06 11.00 15.50
CA ARG A 201 -18.26 10.49 14.78
C ARG A 201 -18.76 11.43 13.68
N LYS A 202 -18.04 12.52 13.40
CA LYS A 202 -18.43 13.52 12.41
C LYS A 202 -18.50 12.89 11.02
N ASP A 203 -19.50 13.29 10.24
CA ASP A 203 -19.51 12.91 8.83
C ASP A 203 -18.31 13.53 8.07
N PRO A 204 -17.92 12.99 6.90
CA PRO A 204 -16.75 13.47 6.19
C PRO A 204 -16.77 14.95 5.90
N LYS A 205 -17.91 15.52 5.48
CA LYS A 205 -18.04 16.95 5.21
C LYS A 205 -17.81 17.80 6.45
N GLN A 206 -18.35 17.38 7.61
CA GLN A 206 -18.19 18.12 8.87
C GLN A 206 -16.70 18.17 9.28
N TYR A 207 -16.00 17.05 9.28
CA TYR A 207 -14.58 17.08 9.70
C TYR A 207 -13.67 17.78 8.68
N LEU A 208 -13.99 17.72 7.39
CA LEU A 208 -13.27 18.48 6.36
C LEU A 208 -13.46 19.99 6.56
N MET A 209 -14.69 20.45 6.77
CA MET A 209 -14.96 21.86 7.07
C MET A 209 -14.22 22.34 8.31
N ASP A 210 -14.09 21.52 9.36
CA ASP A 210 -13.31 21.86 10.54
C ASP A 210 -11.82 21.99 10.20
N ARG A 211 -11.26 21.12 9.33
CA ARG A 211 -9.86 21.21 8.88
C ARG A 211 -9.62 22.47 8.06
N TYR A 212 -10.53 22.82 7.15
CA TYR A 212 -10.45 24.04 6.33
C TYR A 212 -10.44 25.33 7.17
N LYS A 213 -11.06 25.33 8.34
CA LYS A 213 -11.00 26.47 9.28
C LYS A 213 -9.63 26.63 9.96
N TRP A 214 -8.86 25.55 10.10
CA TRP A 214 -7.58 25.55 10.80
C TRP A 214 -6.40 25.75 9.86
N THR A 215 -6.56 25.41 8.59
CA THR A 215 -5.55 25.60 7.53
C THR A 215 -6.23 25.79 6.18
N SER A 216 -5.47 25.98 5.12
CA SER A 216 -6.07 26.15 3.78
C SER A 216 -6.61 24.85 3.22
N GLU A 217 -7.63 24.95 2.37
CA GLU A 217 -8.18 23.83 1.61
C GLU A 217 -7.09 23.12 0.78
N THR A 218 -6.15 23.88 0.20
CA THR A 218 -5.02 23.32 -0.54
C THR A 218 -4.18 22.38 0.32
N ILE A 219 -3.81 22.82 1.54
CA ILE A 219 -3.00 21.99 2.46
C ILE A 219 -3.74 20.74 2.88
N VAL A 220 -5.04 20.86 3.21
CA VAL A 220 -5.86 19.67 3.55
C VAL A 220 -5.93 18.72 2.37
N SER A 221 -6.14 19.25 1.17
CA SER A 221 -6.18 18.45 -0.07
C SER A 221 -4.88 17.69 -0.31
N GLU A 222 -3.74 18.34 -0.17
CA GLU A 222 -2.43 17.69 -0.30
C GLU A 222 -2.22 16.56 0.72
N ARG A 223 -2.64 16.77 1.98
CA ARG A 223 -2.57 15.74 3.03
C ARG A 223 -3.45 14.53 2.70
N LEU A 224 -4.68 14.74 2.25
CA LEU A 224 -5.60 13.67 1.85
C LEU A 224 -5.11 12.92 0.60
N GLN A 225 -4.62 13.66 -0.40
CA GLN A 225 -4.06 13.07 -1.61
C GLN A 225 -2.84 12.18 -1.32
N SER A 226 -2.04 12.50 -0.30
CA SER A 226 -0.92 11.66 0.11
C SER A 226 -1.35 10.25 0.58
N HIS A 227 -2.62 10.09 0.96
CA HIS A 227 -3.26 8.79 1.24
C HIS A 227 -4.08 8.24 0.06
N LEU A 228 -4.03 8.87 -1.12
CA LEU A 228 -4.90 8.59 -2.27
C LEU A 228 -6.39 8.65 -1.90
N ILE A 229 -6.76 9.64 -1.09
CA ILE A 229 -8.14 9.88 -0.71
C ILE A 229 -8.78 10.82 -1.73
N PRO A 230 -9.86 10.39 -2.42
CA PRO A 230 -10.56 11.20 -3.40
C PRO A 230 -11.44 12.25 -2.68
N ILE A 231 -11.03 13.51 -2.75
CA ILE A 231 -11.63 14.60 -1.99
C ILE A 231 -13.09 14.84 -2.39
N LYS A 232 -13.37 14.85 -3.69
CA LYS A 232 -14.72 15.06 -4.24
C LYS A 232 -15.73 14.04 -3.70
N GLU A 233 -15.35 12.78 -3.66
CA GLU A 233 -16.19 11.70 -3.14
C GLU A 233 -16.21 11.67 -1.61
N LEU A 234 -15.26 12.34 -0.95
CA LEU A 234 -15.22 12.47 0.50
C LEU A 234 -16.05 13.68 0.99
N GLU A 235 -16.24 14.72 0.19
CA GLU A 235 -17.02 15.92 0.55
C GLU A 235 -18.52 15.66 0.63
N THR A 236 -18.90 14.59 1.30
CA THR A 236 -20.28 14.14 1.48
C THR A 236 -20.70 14.21 2.96
N GLY A 237 -21.97 14.43 3.20
CA GLY A 237 -22.49 14.60 4.57
C GLY A 237 -23.93 15.13 4.61
N GLY A 238 -24.30 15.71 5.76
CA GLY A 238 -25.65 16.23 6.00
C GLY A 238 -26.68 15.12 6.21
N TYR A 239 -26.23 13.96 6.67
CA TYR A 239 -27.09 12.78 6.89
C TYR A 239 -28.06 12.96 8.05
N GLU A 240 -27.74 13.82 9.01
CA GLU A 240 -28.56 14.09 10.20
C GLU A 240 -29.91 14.75 9.90
N ASN A 241 -30.07 15.39 8.73
CA ASN A 241 -31.26 16.09 8.31
C ASN A 241 -32.20 15.22 7.45
N LEU A 242 -31.92 13.95 7.31
CA LEU A 242 -32.67 13.00 6.47
C LEU A 242 -33.45 12.01 7.34
N SER A 243 -34.57 11.49 6.82
CA SER A 243 -35.21 10.32 7.41
C SER A 243 -34.29 9.08 7.33
N ASP A 244 -34.45 8.10 8.24
CA ASP A 244 -33.57 6.93 8.30
C ASP A 244 -33.42 6.18 6.95
N PRO A 245 -34.51 5.91 6.18
CA PRO A 245 -34.35 5.27 4.88
C PRO A 245 -33.55 6.11 3.88
N GLU A 246 -33.81 7.42 3.80
CA GLU A 246 -33.07 8.34 2.89
C GLU A 246 -31.61 8.49 3.31
N LYS A 247 -31.37 8.63 4.63
CA LYS A 247 -30.03 8.66 5.22
C LYS A 247 -29.22 7.44 4.80
N ASN A 248 -29.78 6.24 5.02
CA ASN A 248 -29.08 4.99 4.75
C ASN A 248 -28.81 4.81 3.25
N MET A 249 -29.75 5.14 2.38
CA MET A 249 -29.57 5.09 0.93
C MET A 249 -28.48 6.05 0.47
N LYS A 250 -28.53 7.31 0.91
CA LYS A 250 -27.53 8.32 0.57
C LYS A 250 -26.13 7.93 1.08
N LEU A 251 -26.02 7.54 2.34
CA LEU A 251 -24.77 7.15 2.96
C LEU A 251 -24.13 5.93 2.23
N ALA A 252 -24.95 4.92 1.88
CA ALA A 252 -24.48 3.76 1.14
C ALA A 252 -23.96 4.14 -0.26
N ALA A 253 -24.64 5.03 -0.96
CA ALA A 253 -24.24 5.51 -2.28
C ALA A 253 -22.94 6.31 -2.21
N ASP A 254 -22.84 7.27 -1.27
CA ASP A 254 -21.67 8.12 -1.07
C ASP A 254 -20.44 7.28 -0.67
N PHE A 255 -20.60 6.36 0.30
CA PHE A 255 -19.54 5.48 0.73
C PHE A 255 -19.04 4.56 -0.40
N ARG A 256 -19.98 3.99 -1.18
CA ARG A 256 -19.63 3.16 -2.34
C ARG A 256 -18.84 3.96 -3.39
N ALA A 257 -19.29 5.16 -3.73
CA ALA A 257 -18.60 6.04 -4.67
C ALA A 257 -17.17 6.33 -4.20
N PHE A 258 -17.01 6.67 -2.90
CA PHE A 258 -15.70 6.88 -2.28
C PHE A 258 -14.79 5.65 -2.36
N ILE A 259 -15.27 4.46 -1.97
CA ILE A 259 -14.49 3.21 -2.00
C ILE A 259 -14.06 2.87 -3.42
N CYS A 260 -14.97 2.95 -4.40
CA CYS A 260 -14.67 2.67 -5.80
C CYS A 260 -13.61 3.64 -6.34
N ARG A 261 -13.78 4.93 -6.12
CA ARG A 261 -12.83 5.94 -6.61
C ARG A 261 -11.46 5.79 -5.97
N ARG A 262 -11.40 5.54 -4.66
CA ARG A 262 -10.12 5.32 -3.97
C ARG A 262 -9.43 4.04 -4.47
N ALA A 263 -10.17 2.97 -4.74
CA ALA A 263 -9.62 1.75 -5.31
C ALA A 263 -8.99 1.97 -6.69
N GLU A 264 -9.60 2.80 -7.55
CA GLU A 264 -9.02 3.19 -8.84
C GLU A 264 -7.69 3.94 -8.67
N LEU A 265 -7.61 4.88 -7.72
CA LEU A 265 -6.37 5.62 -7.44
C LEU A 265 -5.27 4.70 -6.90
N VAL A 266 -5.62 3.80 -5.98
CA VAL A 266 -4.68 2.80 -5.45
C VAL A 266 -4.23 1.85 -6.56
N PHE A 267 -5.13 1.41 -7.43
CA PHE A 267 -4.79 0.56 -8.58
C PHE A 267 -3.78 1.24 -9.52
N LYS A 268 -3.98 2.53 -9.84
CA LYS A 268 -3.00 3.31 -10.61
C LYS A 268 -1.62 3.33 -9.94
N ALA A 269 -1.59 3.57 -8.62
CA ALA A 269 -0.35 3.57 -7.86
C ALA A 269 0.33 2.19 -7.88
N VAL A 270 -0.42 1.12 -7.67
CA VAL A 270 0.07 -0.26 -7.70
C VAL A 270 0.70 -0.61 -9.05
N LYS A 271 0.06 -0.24 -10.17
CA LYS A 271 0.63 -0.46 -11.51
C LYS A 271 1.97 0.25 -11.68
N LEU A 272 2.07 1.52 -11.28
CA LEU A 272 3.32 2.26 -11.33
C LEU A 272 4.42 1.61 -10.48
N LEU A 273 4.09 1.16 -9.27
CA LEU A 273 5.03 0.47 -8.38
C LEU A 273 5.48 -0.89 -8.94
N ALA A 274 4.56 -1.64 -9.52
CA ALA A 274 4.83 -2.92 -10.19
C ALA A 274 5.73 -2.76 -11.44
N GLU A 275 5.70 -1.58 -12.07
CA GLU A 275 6.65 -1.19 -13.13
C GLU A 275 7.99 -0.66 -12.57
N GLY A 276 8.10 -0.50 -11.24
CA GLY A 276 9.28 0.05 -10.57
C GLY A 276 9.39 1.59 -10.65
N ARG A 277 8.30 2.27 -11.02
CA ARG A 277 8.24 3.73 -11.17
C ARG A 277 8.08 4.45 -9.83
N GLN A 278 8.45 5.71 -9.80
CA GLN A 278 8.20 6.60 -8.66
C GLN A 278 6.72 7.00 -8.61
N LEU A 279 6.21 7.20 -7.40
CA LEU A 279 4.86 7.70 -7.18
C LEU A 279 4.86 9.21 -6.99
N ASN A 280 3.83 9.87 -7.54
CA ASN A 280 3.48 11.23 -7.24
C ASN A 280 1.97 11.29 -6.95
N ALA A 281 1.60 11.58 -5.71
CA ALA A 281 0.20 11.58 -5.29
C ALA A 281 -0.66 12.55 -6.09
N SER A 282 -0.16 13.76 -6.37
CA SER A 282 -0.91 14.76 -7.13
C SER A 282 -1.15 14.35 -8.59
N GLU A 283 -0.20 13.65 -9.22
CA GLU A 283 -0.37 13.13 -10.58
C GLU A 283 -1.35 11.96 -10.63
N ILE A 284 -1.32 11.09 -9.62
CA ILE A 284 -2.25 9.96 -9.52
C ILE A 284 -3.67 10.45 -9.30
N CYS A 285 -3.86 11.47 -8.45
CA CYS A 285 -5.16 12.04 -8.10
C CYS A 285 -5.73 12.99 -9.17
N ARG A 286 -4.94 13.46 -10.15
CA ARG A 286 -5.47 14.25 -11.26
C ARG A 286 -6.48 13.44 -12.05
N GLU A 287 -7.67 14.01 -12.24
CA GLU A 287 -8.65 13.45 -13.17
C GLU A 287 -8.04 13.49 -14.59
N GLN A 288 -8.13 12.40 -15.31
CA GLN A 288 -7.93 12.45 -16.75
C GLN A 288 -9.14 13.20 -17.30
N THR A 289 -8.93 14.46 -17.68
CA THR A 289 -9.88 15.28 -18.45
C THR A 289 -10.17 14.63 -19.79
#